data_dcb5533f686c9e447224618e6d9c33eb
#
_entry.id   dcb5533f686c9e447224618e6d9c33eb
#
_cell.length_a   1.000
_cell.length_b   1.000
_cell.length_c   1.000
_cell.angle_alpha   90.00
_cell.angle_beta   90.00
_cell.angle_gamma   90.00
#
_symmetry.space_group_name_H-M   'P 1'
#
loop_
_entity.id
_entity.type
_entity.pdbx_description
1 polymer ?
#
loop_
_entity_poly.entity_id
_entity_poly.type
_entity_poly.pdbx_seq_one_letter_code
_entity_poly.pdbx_strand_id
1 'polypeptide(L)'
;MNKMAVNTYSPSDVKVDIGGYVLAGWDNITLAPTMAGFTPVRGIRGKHTRVQSLDTSATLTITLIQTSPSNDVLSRIHELDRELGTGRISLTLKDFSGRTVVSSSEAYVVSYPEVVFSGGFEYRAWTIFCQSTTTYVGGNTKPETTLVDSIVNGIKGVAGNIF
;
A
#
# COMPACT_ATOMS: atom_id res chain seq x y z
N MET A 1 14.31 27.62 -22.26
CA MET A 1 12.88 27.53 -21.90
C MET A 1 12.59 26.18 -21.27
N ASN A 2 12.39 26.12 -19.99
CA ASN A 2 11.92 24.89 -19.36
C ASN A 2 10.49 24.62 -19.82
N LYS A 3 10.32 23.65 -20.71
CA LYS A 3 9.00 23.10 -20.94
C LYS A 3 8.54 22.49 -19.61
N MET A 4 7.54 23.10 -18.98
CA MET A 4 6.82 22.43 -17.92
C MET A 4 6.27 21.12 -18.48
N ALA A 5 6.83 20.00 -18.06
CA ALA A 5 6.33 18.71 -18.44
C ALA A 5 4.96 18.51 -17.80
N VAL A 6 3.96 18.20 -18.61
CA VAL A 6 2.65 17.81 -18.11
C VAL A 6 2.78 16.39 -17.58
N ASN A 7 2.53 16.20 -16.29
CA ASN A 7 2.50 14.88 -15.68
C ASN A 7 1.12 14.28 -15.86
N THR A 8 1.06 13.05 -16.31
CA THR A 8 -0.19 12.34 -16.52
C THR A 8 -0.27 11.16 -15.56
N TYR A 9 -1.36 11.12 -14.82
CA TYR A 9 -1.75 9.99 -13.99
C TYR A 9 -2.90 9.26 -14.65
N SER A 10 -2.82 7.92 -14.71
CA SER A 10 -3.91 7.08 -15.16
C SER A 10 -4.24 6.03 -14.10
N PRO A 11 -5.48 5.97 -13.63
CA PRO A 11 -5.89 4.90 -12.69
C PRO A 11 -5.68 3.49 -13.25
N SER A 12 -5.73 3.32 -14.57
CA SER A 12 -5.49 2.04 -15.22
C SER A 12 -4.05 1.52 -15.07
N ASP A 13 -3.12 2.40 -14.71
CA ASP A 13 -1.71 2.05 -14.50
C ASP A 13 -1.44 1.57 -13.07
N VAL A 14 -2.40 1.73 -12.16
CA VAL A 14 -2.31 1.20 -10.81
C VAL A 14 -2.80 -0.23 -10.79
N LYS A 15 -1.94 -1.15 -10.37
CA LYS A 15 -2.20 -2.59 -10.35
C LYS A 15 -2.07 -3.13 -8.93
N VAL A 16 -3.03 -3.95 -8.53
CA VAL A 16 -2.96 -4.76 -7.31
C VAL A 16 -2.92 -6.21 -7.74
N ASP A 17 -1.80 -6.85 -7.45
CA ASP A 17 -1.59 -8.28 -7.71
C ASP A 17 -1.73 -9.05 -6.40
N ILE A 18 -2.51 -10.11 -6.42
CA ILE A 18 -2.71 -11.01 -5.30
C ILE A 18 -2.39 -12.42 -5.76
N GLY A 19 -1.25 -12.96 -5.32
CA GLY A 19 -0.84 -14.32 -5.65
C GLY A 19 -0.70 -14.60 -7.15
N GLY A 20 -0.37 -13.58 -7.95
CA GLY A 20 -0.26 -13.68 -9.40
C GLY A 20 -1.53 -13.27 -10.17
N TYR A 21 -2.60 -12.94 -9.46
CA TYR A 21 -3.84 -12.45 -10.07
C TYR A 21 -3.98 -10.94 -9.88
N VAL A 22 -4.14 -10.22 -10.99
CA VAL A 22 -4.35 -8.76 -10.96
C VAL A 22 -5.84 -8.47 -10.74
N LEU A 23 -6.14 -7.75 -9.66
CA LEU A 23 -7.52 -7.35 -9.34
C LEU A 23 -8.01 -6.31 -10.34
N ALA A 24 -9.21 -6.53 -10.85
CA ALA A 24 -9.84 -5.68 -11.86
C ALA A 24 -11.14 -5.08 -11.34
N GLY A 25 -11.59 -4.00 -11.97
CA GLY A 25 -12.88 -3.37 -11.64
C GLY A 25 -12.89 -2.68 -10.28
N TRP A 26 -11.76 -2.19 -9.82
CA TRP A 26 -11.69 -1.39 -8.61
C TRP A 26 -12.04 0.08 -8.89
N ASP A 27 -12.67 0.70 -7.90
CA ASP A 27 -13.02 2.12 -7.89
C ASP A 27 -12.06 2.92 -7.01
N ASN A 28 -11.73 2.36 -5.86
CA ASN A 28 -10.86 3.01 -4.88
C ASN A 28 -9.92 1.99 -4.23
N ILE A 29 -8.69 2.41 -3.98
CA ILE A 29 -7.69 1.63 -3.25
C ILE A 29 -7.09 2.51 -2.17
N THR A 30 -7.10 2.05 -0.93
CA THR A 30 -6.50 2.73 0.21
C THR A 30 -5.57 1.77 0.93
N LEU A 31 -4.33 2.19 1.13
CA LEU A 31 -3.38 1.47 1.97
C LEU A 31 -3.00 2.35 3.15
N ALA A 32 -3.21 1.84 4.35
CA ALA A 32 -2.88 2.54 5.58
C ALA A 32 -1.93 1.71 6.45
N PRO A 33 -0.75 2.22 6.82
CA PRO A 33 0.09 1.58 7.81
C PRO A 33 -0.64 1.44 9.14
N THR A 34 -0.46 0.30 9.81
CA THR A 34 -1.10 0.04 11.10
C THR A 34 -0.48 0.91 12.20
N MET A 35 0.82 1.10 12.16
CA MET A 35 1.56 1.88 13.14
C MET A 35 2.55 2.82 12.48
N ALA A 36 2.80 3.95 13.14
CA ALA A 36 3.86 4.85 12.75
C ALA A 36 5.24 4.20 12.97
N GLY A 37 6.16 4.42 12.05
CA GLY A 37 7.53 3.90 12.17
C GLY A 37 8.31 4.48 13.34
N PHE A 38 7.98 5.72 13.73
CA PHE A 38 8.61 6.41 14.85
C PHE A 38 7.56 7.15 15.68
N THR A 39 7.69 7.08 16.99
CA THR A 39 6.83 7.80 17.92
C THR A 39 7.69 8.74 18.77
N PRO A 40 7.41 10.06 18.77
CA PRO A 40 8.09 10.99 19.64
C PRO A 40 7.57 10.87 21.08
N VAL A 41 8.48 10.77 22.03
CA VAL A 41 8.18 10.77 23.45
C VAL A 41 8.91 11.94 24.10
N ARG A 42 8.18 12.76 24.85
CA ARG A 42 8.73 13.90 25.56
C ARG A 42 8.89 13.60 27.03
N GLY A 43 10.10 13.73 27.56
CA GLY A 43 10.36 13.65 29.00
C GLY A 43 9.90 14.90 29.75
N ILE A 44 9.74 14.78 31.05
CA ILE A 44 9.29 15.86 31.95
C ILE A 44 10.14 17.13 31.85
N ARG A 45 11.43 16.98 31.55
CA ARG A 45 12.38 18.09 31.38
C ARG A 45 12.48 18.60 29.94
N GLY A 46 11.55 18.21 29.07
CA GLY A 46 11.50 18.66 27.67
C GLY A 46 12.45 17.90 26.72
N LYS A 47 13.17 16.90 27.19
CA LYS A 47 14.02 16.06 26.32
C LYS A 47 13.15 15.14 25.48
N HIS A 48 13.35 15.14 24.17
CA HIS A 48 12.65 14.28 23.22
C HIS A 48 13.40 12.97 22.99
N THR A 49 12.66 11.88 22.95
CA THR A 49 13.15 10.57 22.58
C THR A 49 12.29 10.04 21.42
N ARG A 50 12.91 9.45 20.45
CA ARG A 50 12.24 8.82 19.32
C ARG A 50 12.23 7.31 19.52
N VAL A 51 11.06 6.73 19.58
CA VAL A 51 10.88 5.27 19.68
C VAL A 51 10.55 4.72 18.29
N GLN A 52 11.33 3.75 17.85
CA GLN A 52 11.13 3.06 16.58
C GLN A 52 10.19 1.87 16.76
N SER A 53 9.19 1.76 15.89
CA SER A 53 8.37 0.57 15.76
C SER A 53 8.94 -0.37 14.71
N LEU A 54 8.98 -1.64 15.02
CA LEU A 54 9.38 -2.69 14.07
C LEU A 54 8.19 -3.29 13.31
N ASP A 55 6.99 -2.86 13.64
CA ASP A 55 5.78 -3.31 12.96
C ASP A 55 5.63 -2.59 11.61
N THR A 56 5.69 -3.36 10.54
CA THR A 56 5.53 -2.90 9.16
C THR A 56 4.20 -3.34 8.55
N SER A 57 3.25 -3.76 9.38
CA SER A 57 1.94 -4.18 8.90
C SER A 57 1.13 -3.01 8.33
N ALA A 58 0.26 -3.33 7.41
CA ALA A 58 -0.63 -2.35 6.79
C ALA A 58 -1.96 -2.99 6.42
N THR A 59 -2.98 -2.16 6.29
CA THR A 59 -4.30 -2.59 5.83
C THR A 59 -4.58 -2.00 4.46
N LEU A 60 -4.86 -2.85 3.50
CA LEU A 60 -5.32 -2.48 2.17
C LEU A 60 -6.85 -2.59 2.13
N THR A 61 -7.53 -1.52 1.77
CA THR A 61 -8.95 -1.53 1.47
C THR A 61 -9.12 -1.29 -0.02
N ILE A 62 -9.68 -2.26 -0.72
CA ILE A 62 -10.00 -2.15 -2.14
C ILE A 62 -11.50 -2.21 -2.34
N THR A 63 -12.04 -1.21 -3.00
CA THR A 63 -13.46 -1.12 -3.34
C THR A 63 -13.64 -1.56 -4.77
N LEU A 64 -14.31 -2.69 -4.94
CA LEU A 64 -14.61 -3.27 -6.24
C LEU A 64 -16.03 -2.93 -6.67
N ILE A 65 -16.24 -2.79 -7.97
CA ILE A 65 -17.58 -2.70 -8.51
C ILE A 65 -18.32 -4.04 -8.35
N GLN A 66 -19.60 -3.98 -8.14
CA GLN A 66 -20.44 -5.17 -7.89
C GLN A 66 -20.28 -6.28 -8.95
N THR A 67 -20.05 -5.91 -10.20
CA THR A 67 -19.93 -6.82 -11.33
C THR A 67 -18.50 -7.34 -11.56
N SER A 68 -17.53 -6.93 -10.74
CA SER A 68 -16.15 -7.35 -10.93
C SER A 68 -15.95 -8.84 -10.65
N PRO A 69 -15.29 -9.59 -11.55
CA PRO A 69 -14.94 -10.98 -11.31
C PRO A 69 -13.91 -11.15 -10.18
N SER A 70 -13.22 -10.09 -9.80
CA SER A 70 -12.28 -10.12 -8.67
C SER A 70 -12.98 -10.37 -7.33
N ASN A 71 -14.28 -10.07 -7.21
CA ASN A 71 -15.07 -10.45 -6.04
C ASN A 71 -15.08 -11.97 -5.83
N ASP A 72 -15.21 -12.74 -6.90
CA ASP A 72 -15.20 -14.20 -6.84
C ASP A 72 -13.83 -14.73 -6.38
N VAL A 73 -12.75 -14.14 -6.87
CA VAL A 73 -11.39 -14.52 -6.51
C VAL A 73 -11.13 -14.27 -5.02
N LEU A 74 -11.46 -13.09 -4.53
CA LEU A 74 -11.28 -12.74 -3.12
C LEU A 74 -12.16 -13.58 -2.19
N SER A 75 -13.40 -13.85 -2.60
CA SER A 75 -14.31 -14.73 -1.85
C SER A 75 -13.76 -16.14 -1.76
N ARG A 76 -13.23 -16.68 -2.84
CA ARG A 76 -12.64 -18.02 -2.88
C ARG A 76 -11.39 -18.14 -2.01
N ILE A 77 -10.53 -17.13 -2.07
CA ILE A 77 -9.33 -17.06 -1.21
C ILE A 77 -9.73 -17.05 0.26
N HIS A 78 -10.70 -16.22 0.63
CA HIS A 78 -11.15 -16.12 2.01
C HIS A 78 -11.83 -17.40 2.50
N GLU A 79 -12.64 -18.04 1.66
CA GLU A 79 -13.27 -19.31 1.96
C GLU A 79 -12.25 -20.41 2.24
N LEU A 80 -11.24 -20.55 1.37
CA LEU A 80 -10.17 -21.51 1.53
C LEU A 80 -9.33 -21.24 2.78
N ASP A 81 -9.09 -19.99 3.10
CA ASP A 81 -8.36 -19.62 4.31
C ASP A 81 -9.14 -20.01 5.58
N ARG A 82 -10.44 -19.81 5.59
CA ARG A 82 -11.29 -20.23 6.71
C ARG A 82 -11.36 -21.75 6.90
N GLU A 83 -11.30 -22.50 5.81
CA GLU A 83 -11.35 -23.95 5.85
C GLU A 83 -10.01 -24.58 6.20
N LEU A 84 -8.93 -24.10 5.59
CA LEU A 84 -7.61 -24.75 5.62
C LEU A 84 -6.54 -23.93 6.36
N GLY A 85 -6.77 -22.65 6.65
CA GLY A 85 -5.79 -21.76 7.25
C GLY A 85 -4.59 -21.47 6.36
N THR A 86 -4.73 -21.58 5.03
CA THR A 86 -3.65 -21.47 4.05
C THR A 86 -3.80 -20.28 3.09
N GLY A 87 -4.70 -19.35 3.37
CA GLY A 87 -5.01 -18.22 2.50
C GLY A 87 -4.05 -17.03 2.60
N ARG A 88 -2.86 -17.21 3.18
CA ARG A 88 -1.82 -16.20 3.18
C ARG A 88 -1.09 -16.21 1.86
N ILE A 89 -1.11 -15.08 1.17
CA ILE A 89 -0.59 -14.94 -0.18
C ILE A 89 0.21 -13.65 -0.32
N SER A 90 1.03 -13.58 -1.36
CA SER A 90 1.74 -12.35 -1.69
C SER A 90 0.78 -11.30 -2.26
N LEU A 91 1.02 -10.04 -1.91
CA LEU A 91 0.30 -8.89 -2.44
C LEU A 91 1.30 -7.85 -2.92
N THR A 92 1.06 -7.31 -4.08
CA THR A 92 1.84 -6.20 -4.63
C THR A 92 0.89 -5.13 -5.16
N LEU A 93 1.07 -3.91 -4.66
CA LEU A 93 0.42 -2.72 -5.20
C LEU A 93 1.49 -1.89 -5.90
N LYS A 94 1.29 -1.60 -7.17
CA LYS A 94 2.24 -0.81 -7.96
C LYS A 94 1.53 0.19 -8.86
N ASP A 95 2.04 1.41 -8.85
CA ASP A 95 1.68 2.45 -9.80
C ASP A 95 2.70 2.49 -10.94
N PHE A 96 2.28 2.07 -12.14
CA PHE A 96 3.15 2.04 -13.33
C PHE A 96 3.32 3.41 -13.99
N SER A 97 2.48 4.38 -13.66
CA SER A 97 2.66 5.78 -14.08
C SER A 97 3.50 6.58 -13.09
N GLY A 98 3.90 5.98 -12.00
CA GLY A 98 4.69 6.58 -10.94
C GLY A 98 5.70 5.63 -10.33
N ARG A 99 6.12 5.92 -9.11
CA ARG A 99 7.14 5.16 -8.40
C ARG A 99 6.66 4.54 -7.10
N THR A 100 5.37 4.66 -6.80
CA THR A 100 4.79 4.03 -5.60
C THR A 100 4.70 2.54 -5.79
N VAL A 101 5.27 1.80 -4.85
CA VAL A 101 5.19 0.34 -4.79
C VAL A 101 5.08 -0.13 -3.35
N VAL A 102 4.19 -1.07 -3.13
CA VAL A 102 4.03 -1.76 -1.84
C VAL A 102 4.03 -3.24 -2.11
N SER A 103 4.80 -3.99 -1.38
CA SER A 103 4.81 -5.44 -1.46
C SER A 103 4.71 -6.08 -0.09
N SER A 104 4.00 -7.18 -0.02
CA SER A 104 3.90 -8.02 1.17
C SER A 104 3.99 -9.48 0.76
N SER A 105 4.77 -10.26 1.48
CA SER A 105 4.85 -11.71 1.28
C SER A 105 3.69 -12.46 1.93
N GLU A 106 3.08 -11.88 2.94
CA GLU A 106 2.01 -12.49 3.72
C GLU A 106 0.84 -11.53 3.91
N ALA A 107 -0.13 -11.65 3.03
CA ALA A 107 -1.39 -10.92 3.11
C ALA A 107 -2.56 -11.89 3.15
N TYR A 108 -3.64 -11.49 3.79
CA TYR A 108 -4.86 -12.29 3.83
C TYR A 108 -6.10 -11.41 3.86
N VAL A 109 -7.21 -11.93 3.35
CA VAL A 109 -8.51 -11.27 3.39
C VAL A 109 -9.06 -11.38 4.82
N VAL A 110 -9.37 -10.25 5.43
CA VAL A 110 -9.83 -10.20 6.83
C VAL A 110 -11.28 -10.66 6.96
N SER A 111 -12.15 -10.18 6.08
CA SER A 111 -13.59 -10.45 6.14
C SER A 111 -14.25 -10.23 4.79
N TYR A 112 -15.45 -10.79 4.63
CA TYR A 112 -16.31 -10.43 3.51
C TYR A 112 -16.71 -8.96 3.58
N PRO A 113 -16.91 -8.30 2.43
CA PRO A 113 -17.43 -6.95 2.41
C PRO A 113 -18.91 -6.93 2.84
N GLU A 114 -19.36 -5.77 3.26
CA GLU A 114 -20.78 -5.52 3.43
C GLU A 114 -21.50 -5.69 2.07
N VAL A 115 -22.62 -6.41 2.07
CA VAL A 115 -23.39 -6.69 0.85
C VAL A 115 -24.62 -5.81 0.84
N VAL A 116 -24.67 -4.87 -0.08
CA VAL A 116 -25.80 -3.97 -0.29
C VAL A 116 -26.34 -4.16 -1.71
N PHE A 117 -27.63 -4.29 -1.84
CA PHE A 117 -28.32 -4.28 -3.13
C PHE A 117 -29.31 -3.13 -3.17
N SER A 118 -29.32 -2.41 -4.27
CA SER A 118 -30.23 -1.31 -4.53
C SER A 118 -30.81 -1.42 -5.95
N GLY A 119 -31.68 -0.51 -6.32
CA GLY A 119 -32.15 -0.41 -7.71
C GLY A 119 -31.09 0.07 -8.69
N GLY A 120 -29.97 0.54 -8.21
CA GLY A 120 -28.79 0.91 -8.96
C GLY A 120 -27.66 -0.07 -8.75
N PHE A 121 -26.46 0.47 -8.79
CA PHE A 121 -25.22 -0.25 -8.83
C PHE A 121 -24.43 0.04 -7.52
N GLU A 122 -23.95 -0.99 -6.88
CA GLU A 122 -23.29 -0.89 -5.59
C GLU A 122 -21.84 -1.36 -5.65
N TYR A 123 -21.08 -1.08 -4.59
CA TYR A 123 -19.68 -1.42 -4.47
C TYR A 123 -19.46 -2.46 -3.37
N ARG A 124 -18.32 -3.13 -3.45
CA ARG A 124 -17.86 -4.12 -2.46
C ARG A 124 -16.49 -3.70 -1.94
N ALA A 125 -16.44 -3.30 -0.68
CA ALA A 125 -15.19 -2.89 -0.04
C ALA A 125 -14.54 -4.09 0.67
N TRP A 126 -13.43 -4.57 0.13
CA TRP A 126 -12.66 -5.66 0.70
C TRP A 126 -11.52 -5.12 1.56
N THR A 127 -11.31 -5.74 2.70
CA THR A 127 -10.20 -5.43 3.60
C THR A 127 -9.19 -6.56 3.60
N ILE A 128 -7.96 -6.23 3.27
CA ILE A 128 -6.84 -7.17 3.20
C ILE A 128 -5.77 -6.68 4.16
N PHE A 129 -5.37 -7.53 5.10
CA PHE A 129 -4.30 -7.25 6.04
C PHE A 129 -2.98 -7.77 5.50
N CYS A 130 -1.96 -6.90 5.48
CA CYS A 130 -0.60 -7.23 5.09
C CYS A 130 0.26 -7.27 6.33
N GLN A 131 0.71 -8.45 6.72
CA GLN A 131 1.41 -8.67 7.97
C GLN A 131 2.78 -7.99 8.01
N SER A 132 3.47 -7.95 6.88
CA SER A 132 4.76 -7.29 6.73
C SER A 132 4.83 -6.65 5.35
N THR A 133 5.10 -5.37 5.29
CA THR A 133 5.16 -4.64 4.03
C THR A 133 6.51 -3.98 3.80
N THR A 134 6.90 -3.95 2.55
CA THR A 134 7.94 -3.07 2.05
C THR A 134 7.26 -1.99 1.21
N THR A 135 7.32 -0.76 1.66
CA THR A 135 6.58 0.35 1.07
C THR A 135 7.52 1.45 0.61
N TYR A 136 7.33 1.89 -0.62
CA TYR A 136 7.93 3.09 -1.15
C TYR A 136 6.84 3.95 -1.79
N VAL A 137 6.69 5.17 -1.29
CA VAL A 137 5.73 6.13 -1.83
C VAL A 137 6.49 7.14 -2.67
N GLY A 138 6.36 7.04 -3.97
CA GLY A 138 6.97 7.94 -4.93
C GLY A 138 5.94 8.85 -5.61
N GLY A 139 6.43 9.76 -6.42
CA GLY A 139 5.59 10.63 -7.23
C GLY A 139 5.36 10.10 -8.63
N ASN A 140 4.47 10.75 -9.35
CA ASN A 140 4.15 10.48 -10.75
C ASN A 140 4.93 11.39 -11.72
N THR A 141 5.91 12.12 -11.21
CA THR A 141 6.83 12.94 -11.99
C THR A 141 8.16 12.22 -12.19
N LYS A 142 8.93 12.64 -13.19
CA LYS A 142 10.33 12.23 -13.28
C LYS A 142 11.06 12.67 -12.00
N PRO A 143 11.87 11.80 -11.37
CA PRO A 143 12.61 12.20 -10.19
C PRO A 143 13.55 13.36 -10.53
N GLU A 144 13.51 14.41 -9.71
CA GLU A 144 14.56 15.40 -9.68
C GLU A 144 15.78 14.75 -9.02
N THR A 145 16.52 14.00 -9.81
CA THR A 145 17.64 13.17 -9.35
C THR A 145 18.65 13.97 -8.54
N THR A 146 18.90 15.21 -8.93
CA THR A 146 19.88 16.08 -8.27
C THR A 146 19.50 16.44 -6.82
N LEU A 147 18.23 16.74 -6.54
CA LEU A 147 17.78 17.07 -5.19
C LEU A 147 17.74 15.83 -4.29
N VAL A 148 17.19 14.75 -4.81
CA VAL A 148 17.09 13.48 -4.06
C VAL A 148 18.49 12.95 -3.74
N ASP A 149 19.40 12.96 -4.71
CA ASP A 149 20.77 12.50 -4.51
C ASP A 149 21.53 13.37 -3.51
N SER A 150 21.33 14.69 -3.56
CA SER A 150 21.94 15.60 -2.58
C SER A 150 21.47 15.34 -1.15
N ILE A 151 20.17 15.10 -0.97
CA ILE A 151 19.58 14.78 0.35
C ILE A 151 20.09 13.43 0.83
N VAL A 152 20.07 12.41 -0.01
CA VAL A 152 20.54 11.06 0.34
C VAL A 152 22.04 11.07 0.67
N ASN A 153 22.85 11.78 -0.09
CA ASN A 153 24.28 11.91 0.17
C ASN A 153 24.55 12.69 1.45
N GLY A 154 23.75 13.70 1.76
CA GLY A 154 23.83 14.43 3.04
C GLY A 154 23.57 13.52 4.23
N ILE A 155 22.55 12.67 4.16
CA ILE A 155 22.20 11.69 5.22
C ILE A 155 23.31 10.66 5.37
N LYS A 156 23.85 10.12 4.28
CA LYS A 156 24.96 9.18 4.30
C LYS A 156 26.25 9.80 4.86
N GLY A 157 26.53 11.06 4.54
CA GLY A 157 27.66 11.81 5.06
C GLY A 157 27.60 11.98 6.57
N VAL A 158 26.43 12.30 7.12
CA VAL A 158 26.21 12.38 8.58
C VAL A 158 26.43 11.02 9.24
N ALA A 159 25.90 9.94 8.66
CA ALA A 159 26.11 8.58 9.17
C ALA A 159 27.59 8.16 9.13
N GLY A 160 28.34 8.57 8.11
CA GLY A 160 29.77 8.30 7.98
C GLY A 160 30.67 9.02 9.02
N ASN A 161 30.20 10.15 9.54
CA ASN A 161 30.95 10.94 10.55
C ASN A 161 30.68 10.50 12.00
N ILE A 162 29.76 9.58 12.22
CA ILE A 162 29.41 9.08 13.56
C ILE A 162 30.24 7.85 13.95
N PHE A 163 30.87 7.21 12.99
CA PHE A 163 31.68 6.00 13.18
C PHE A 163 33.14 6.23 12.89
#